data_a0cec90458513e0454ff43bf5e9308d7
#
_entry.id   a0cec90458513e0454ff43bf5e9308d7
#
_cell.length_a   1.000
_cell.length_b   1.000
_cell.length_c   1.000
_cell.angle_alpha   90.00
_cell.angle_beta   90.00
_cell.angle_gamma   90.00
#
_symmetry.space_group_name_H-M   'P 1'
#
loop_
_entity.id
_entity.type
_entity.pdbx_description
1 polymer ?
#
loop_
_entity_poly.entity_id
_entity_poly.type
_entity_poly.pdbx_seq_one_letter_code
_entity_poly.pdbx_strand_id
1 'polypeptide(L)'
;MSSILINTTRVMAIATLIAASILTLPVAQAQQAGVKRTDLQRHDLSVPGHEAVQVRVDLEPGVAFPKHTHPGEEIIYVLGGTMEYQIEGKPPVTLRAGDVLFIPAGTIHAAKNAGNDTASELATYIVEKGKPLLTLVK
;
A
#
# COMPACT_ATOMS: atom_id res chain seq x y z
N MET A 1 33.70 -39.52 -68.20
CA MET A 1 33.87 -38.24 -67.51
C MET A 1 32.50 -37.83 -66.97
N SER A 2 32.17 -38.12 -65.70
CA SER A 2 30.88 -37.82 -65.12
C SER A 2 31.12 -36.96 -63.89
N SER A 3 30.69 -35.71 -63.98
CA SER A 3 30.80 -34.73 -62.90
C SER A 3 29.61 -34.90 -61.90
N ILE A 4 29.92 -35.20 -60.68
CA ILE A 4 28.93 -35.31 -59.60
C ILE A 4 28.71 -33.91 -59.03
N LEU A 5 27.49 -33.40 -59.18
CA LEU A 5 27.00 -32.15 -58.52
C LEU A 5 26.55 -32.47 -57.13
N ILE A 6 27.26 -31.92 -56.11
CA ILE A 6 26.89 -31.99 -54.70
C ILE A 6 25.92 -30.83 -54.37
N ASN A 7 24.70 -31.20 -54.09
CA ASN A 7 23.65 -30.25 -53.72
C ASN A 7 23.68 -30.02 -52.19
N THR A 8 24.18 -28.87 -51.74
CA THR A 8 24.23 -28.49 -50.32
C THR A 8 22.93 -27.84 -49.92
N THR A 9 22.05 -28.62 -49.31
CA THR A 9 20.81 -28.11 -48.70
C THR A 9 21.15 -27.37 -47.41
N ARG A 10 21.00 -26.03 -47.39
CA ARG A 10 21.11 -25.22 -46.19
C ARG A 10 19.85 -25.36 -45.37
N VAL A 11 19.95 -26.01 -44.21
CA VAL A 11 18.89 -26.05 -43.20
C VAL A 11 18.97 -24.75 -42.39
N MET A 12 18.03 -23.86 -42.58
CA MET A 12 17.83 -22.68 -41.69
C MET A 12 17.09 -23.12 -40.42
N ALA A 13 17.79 -23.13 -39.31
CA ALA A 13 17.16 -23.30 -37.99
C ALA A 13 16.52 -21.96 -37.57
N ILE A 14 15.21 -21.92 -37.55
CA ILE A 14 14.44 -20.78 -37.00
C ILE A 14 14.36 -20.97 -35.47
N ALA A 15 15.15 -20.19 -34.73
CA ALA A 15 15.06 -20.14 -33.28
C ALA A 15 13.87 -19.24 -32.90
N THR A 16 12.76 -19.84 -32.46
CA THR A 16 11.59 -19.13 -31.97
C THR A 16 11.88 -18.70 -30.51
N LEU A 17 12.18 -17.42 -30.31
CA LEU A 17 12.24 -16.83 -28.96
C LEU A 17 10.83 -16.73 -28.40
N ILE A 18 10.48 -17.60 -27.46
CA ILE A 18 9.24 -17.45 -26.64
C ILE A 18 9.56 -16.45 -25.53
N ALA A 19 9.15 -15.20 -25.69
CA ALA A 19 9.17 -14.21 -24.63
C ALA A 19 8.06 -14.57 -23.62
N ALA A 20 8.42 -15.18 -22.50
CA ALA A 20 7.51 -15.39 -21.39
C ALA A 20 7.23 -14.05 -20.71
N SER A 21 6.08 -13.45 -21.04
CA SER A 21 5.56 -12.28 -20.31
C SER A 21 5.13 -12.75 -18.92
N ILE A 22 5.93 -12.44 -17.91
CA ILE A 22 5.55 -12.64 -16.50
C ILE A 22 4.49 -11.60 -16.18
N LEU A 23 3.20 -12.01 -16.22
CA LEU A 23 2.11 -11.21 -15.66
C LEU A 23 2.31 -11.18 -14.14
N THR A 24 2.85 -10.07 -13.63
CA THR A 24 2.79 -9.79 -12.19
C THR A 24 1.35 -9.40 -11.85
N LEU A 25 0.58 -10.36 -11.35
CA LEU A 25 -0.73 -10.08 -10.78
C LEU A 25 -0.52 -9.18 -9.55
N PRO A 26 -1.28 -8.09 -9.40
CA PRO A 26 -1.24 -7.32 -8.17
C PRO A 26 -1.66 -8.26 -7.03
N VAL A 27 -0.80 -8.40 -6.02
CA VAL A 27 -1.17 -9.09 -4.78
C VAL A 27 -2.27 -8.25 -4.15
N ALA A 28 -3.51 -8.68 -4.30
CA ALA A 28 -4.63 -8.12 -3.57
C ALA A 28 -4.30 -8.28 -2.09
N GLN A 29 -4.00 -7.18 -1.42
CA GLN A 29 -3.78 -7.18 0.01
C GLN A 29 -5.08 -7.63 0.65
N ALA A 30 -5.10 -8.83 1.23
CA ALA A 30 -6.30 -9.38 1.87
C ALA A 30 -6.78 -8.35 2.92
N GLN A 31 -8.01 -7.86 2.74
CA GLN A 31 -8.60 -6.88 3.63
C GLN A 31 -8.78 -7.56 5.00
N GLN A 32 -8.18 -6.99 6.05
CA GLN A 32 -8.33 -7.52 7.40
C GLN A 32 -9.81 -7.45 7.81
N ALA A 33 -10.32 -8.52 8.44
CA ALA A 33 -11.69 -8.55 8.94
C ALA A 33 -11.96 -7.38 9.90
N GLY A 34 -13.09 -6.69 9.70
CA GLY A 34 -13.48 -5.50 10.48
C GLY A 34 -12.73 -4.22 10.15
N VAL A 35 -11.86 -4.24 9.13
CA VAL A 35 -11.18 -3.06 8.59
C VAL A 35 -11.62 -2.83 7.16
N LYS A 36 -12.18 -1.67 6.87
CA LYS A 36 -12.51 -1.26 5.51
C LYS A 36 -11.65 -0.07 5.11
N ARG A 37 -10.92 -0.21 4.01
CA ARG A 37 -10.16 0.88 3.39
C ARG A 37 -10.84 1.27 2.09
N THR A 38 -11.07 2.56 1.90
CA THR A 38 -11.68 3.12 0.68
C THR A 38 -10.73 4.16 0.12
N ASP A 39 -10.14 3.87 -1.03
CA ASP A 39 -9.29 4.83 -1.74
C ASP A 39 -10.16 5.98 -2.24
N LEU A 40 -9.76 7.22 -1.93
CA LEU A 40 -10.50 8.43 -2.30
C LEU A 40 -9.85 9.16 -3.47
N GLN A 41 -8.56 9.46 -3.35
CA GLN A 41 -7.80 10.14 -4.39
C GLN A 41 -6.30 9.90 -4.26
N ARG A 42 -5.59 10.09 -5.38
CA ARG A 42 -4.13 10.01 -5.47
C ARG A 42 -3.64 11.01 -6.50
N HIS A 43 -2.66 11.84 -6.15
CA HIS A 43 -2.10 12.86 -7.02
C HIS A 43 -0.59 12.98 -6.85
N ASP A 44 0.09 13.19 -7.95
CA ASP A 44 1.51 13.58 -7.93
C ASP A 44 1.64 14.95 -7.29
N LEU A 45 2.68 15.12 -6.47
CA LEU A 45 3.01 16.42 -5.88
C LEU A 45 3.97 17.21 -6.79
N SER A 46 4.06 18.51 -6.54
CA SER A 46 5.07 19.37 -7.18
C SER A 46 6.51 18.99 -6.79
N VAL A 47 6.69 18.28 -5.69
CA VAL A 47 7.97 17.69 -5.28
C VAL A 47 8.19 16.41 -6.08
N PRO A 48 9.24 16.32 -6.93
CA PRO A 48 9.49 15.15 -7.75
C PRO A 48 9.58 13.85 -6.92
N GLY A 49 8.99 12.79 -7.45
CA GLY A 49 9.03 11.46 -6.83
C GLY A 49 8.11 11.27 -5.61
N HIS A 50 7.25 12.24 -5.30
CA HIS A 50 6.29 12.17 -4.20
C HIS A 50 4.85 12.27 -4.70
N GLU A 51 3.95 11.70 -3.92
CA GLU A 51 2.51 11.73 -4.16
C GLU A 51 1.73 11.92 -2.86
N ALA A 52 0.54 12.49 -3.00
CA ALA A 52 -0.48 12.51 -1.95
C ALA A 52 -1.50 11.41 -2.22
N VAL A 53 -1.80 10.62 -1.20
CA VAL A 53 -2.82 9.56 -1.24
C VAL A 53 -3.81 9.79 -0.11
N GLN A 54 -5.10 9.81 -0.41
CA GLN A 54 -6.13 9.87 0.62
C GLN A 54 -6.95 8.58 0.65
N VAL A 55 -7.11 8.05 1.85
CA VAL A 55 -7.86 6.83 2.14
C VAL A 55 -8.79 7.10 3.30
N ARG A 56 -10.05 6.68 3.19
CA ARG A 56 -10.93 6.53 4.34
C ARG A 56 -10.69 5.15 4.94
N VAL A 57 -10.48 5.09 6.25
CA VAL A 57 -10.35 3.85 7.00
C VAL A 57 -11.48 3.76 8.01
N ASP A 58 -12.24 2.67 7.95
CA ASP A 58 -13.31 2.36 8.90
C ASP A 58 -12.90 1.11 9.69
N LEU A 59 -12.98 1.17 11.01
CA LEU A 59 -12.73 0.07 11.95
C LEU A 59 -14.02 -0.29 12.68
N GLU A 60 -14.40 -1.56 12.66
CA GLU A 60 -15.49 -2.06 13.49
C GLU A 60 -15.16 -1.97 15.00
N PRO A 61 -16.15 -1.97 15.91
CA PRO A 61 -15.91 -1.90 17.35
C PRO A 61 -14.90 -2.94 17.84
N GLY A 62 -13.91 -2.50 18.60
CA GLY A 62 -12.87 -3.35 19.18
C GLY A 62 -11.80 -3.86 18.20
N VAL A 63 -11.95 -3.60 16.90
CA VAL A 63 -10.97 -4.03 15.89
C VAL A 63 -9.70 -3.18 16.01
N ALA A 64 -8.54 -3.86 15.96
CA ALA A 64 -7.23 -3.23 15.94
C ALA A 64 -6.55 -3.47 14.58
N PHE A 65 -5.96 -2.41 14.02
CA PHE A 65 -5.06 -2.51 12.89
C PHE A 65 -3.63 -2.69 13.41
N PRO A 66 -2.88 -3.70 12.92
CA PRO A 66 -1.61 -4.09 13.50
C PRO A 66 -0.52 -3.02 13.32
N LYS A 67 0.61 -3.21 14.00
CA LYS A 67 1.79 -2.35 13.84
C LYS A 67 2.26 -2.33 12.40
N HIS A 68 2.48 -1.13 11.89
CA HIS A 68 2.91 -0.88 10.52
C HIS A 68 3.67 0.43 10.39
N THR A 69 4.22 0.66 9.20
CA THR A 69 4.88 1.91 8.80
C THR A 69 4.41 2.35 7.42
N HIS A 70 4.64 3.63 7.11
CA HIS A 70 4.45 4.21 5.78
C HIS A 70 5.76 4.79 5.24
N PRO A 71 5.97 4.84 3.90
CA PRO A 71 7.18 5.39 3.27
C PRO A 71 7.18 6.93 3.20
N GLY A 72 6.45 7.59 4.08
CA GLY A 72 6.29 9.03 4.21
C GLY A 72 5.39 9.37 5.38
N GLU A 73 4.96 10.63 5.46
CA GLU A 73 4.14 11.13 6.54
C GLU A 73 2.68 10.68 6.38
N GLU A 74 2.00 10.51 7.52
CA GLU A 74 0.56 10.32 7.59
C GLU A 74 -0.09 11.43 8.41
N ILE A 75 -1.13 12.04 7.84
CA ILE A 75 -1.97 13.05 8.49
C ILE A 75 -3.35 12.45 8.65
N ILE A 76 -3.79 12.31 9.90
CA ILE A 76 -5.07 11.69 10.25
C ILE A 76 -6.05 12.78 10.68
N TYR A 77 -7.28 12.69 10.20
CA TYR A 77 -8.43 13.43 10.69
C TYR A 77 -9.53 12.43 11.04
N VAL A 78 -9.93 12.37 12.31
CA VAL A 78 -10.97 11.46 12.76
C VAL A 78 -12.34 11.98 12.33
N LEU A 79 -13.05 11.18 11.53
CA LEU A 79 -14.37 11.48 10.99
C LEU A 79 -15.50 11.10 11.96
N GLY A 80 -15.30 10.06 12.77
CA GLY A 80 -16.30 9.57 13.71
C GLY A 80 -15.78 8.46 14.61
N GLY A 81 -16.50 8.19 15.68
CA GLY A 81 -16.14 7.18 16.66
C GLY A 81 -14.99 7.59 17.57
N THR A 82 -14.32 6.58 18.16
CA THR A 82 -13.19 6.78 19.08
C THR A 82 -12.05 5.85 18.66
N MET A 83 -10.91 6.41 18.33
CA MET A 83 -9.70 5.68 17.95
C MET A 83 -8.62 5.84 19.01
N GLU A 84 -7.93 4.75 19.34
CA GLU A 84 -6.69 4.75 20.12
C GLU A 84 -5.52 4.46 19.18
N TYR A 85 -4.52 5.34 19.21
CA TYR A 85 -3.25 5.17 18.49
C TYR A 85 -2.13 4.82 19.45
N GLN A 86 -1.36 3.80 19.07
CA GLN A 86 -0.11 3.44 19.72
C GLN A 86 1.03 3.81 18.76
N ILE A 87 1.84 4.78 19.16
CA ILE A 87 3.00 5.25 18.40
C ILE A 87 4.24 4.81 19.17
N GLU A 88 5.18 4.17 18.49
CA GLU A 88 6.41 3.70 19.11
C GLU A 88 7.14 4.83 19.85
N GLY A 89 7.54 4.55 21.08
CA GLY A 89 8.22 5.52 21.94
C GLY A 89 7.33 6.61 22.56
N LYS A 90 6.00 6.54 22.37
CA LYS A 90 5.04 7.52 22.94
C LYS A 90 3.94 6.81 23.72
N PRO A 91 3.33 7.49 24.71
CA PRO A 91 2.10 7.00 25.33
C PRO A 91 0.97 6.87 24.29
N PRO A 92 0.04 5.91 24.47
CA PRO A 92 -1.17 5.85 23.64
C PRO A 92 -1.95 7.14 23.67
N VAL A 93 -2.56 7.51 22.55
CA VAL A 93 -3.43 8.68 22.43
C VAL A 93 -4.81 8.26 21.96
N THR A 94 -5.85 8.77 22.61
CA THR A 94 -7.24 8.54 22.21
C THR A 94 -7.76 9.77 21.47
N LEU A 95 -8.29 9.53 20.27
CA LEU A 95 -8.82 10.55 19.37
C LEU A 95 -10.32 10.34 19.14
N ARG A 96 -11.05 11.44 18.96
CA ARG A 96 -12.48 11.50 18.66
C ARG A 96 -12.73 12.29 17.39
N ALA A 97 -13.97 12.28 16.92
CA ALA A 97 -14.38 13.06 15.75
C ALA A 97 -13.91 14.51 15.83
N GLY A 98 -13.22 14.99 14.80
CA GLY A 98 -12.60 16.32 14.72
C GLY A 98 -11.16 16.41 15.20
N ASP A 99 -10.64 15.38 15.89
CA ASP A 99 -9.24 15.34 16.30
C ASP A 99 -8.31 15.00 15.12
N VAL A 100 -7.07 15.46 15.23
CA VAL A 100 -6.02 15.26 14.24
C VAL A 100 -4.79 14.61 14.86
N LEU A 101 -4.04 13.86 14.04
CA LEU A 101 -2.77 13.27 14.44
C LEU A 101 -1.78 13.32 13.27
N PHE A 102 -0.53 13.64 13.57
CA PHE A 102 0.57 13.57 12.61
C PHE A 102 1.52 12.43 12.97
N ILE A 103 1.77 11.55 12.01
CA ILE A 103 2.72 10.44 12.16
C ILE A 103 3.89 10.68 11.19
N PRO A 104 5.11 10.85 11.70
CA PRO A 104 6.30 11.02 10.86
C PRO A 104 6.60 9.79 9.99
N ALA A 105 7.27 10.03 8.87
CA ALA A 105 7.70 8.97 7.96
C ALA A 105 8.42 7.82 8.69
N GLY A 106 8.09 6.58 8.33
CA GLY A 106 8.72 5.37 8.87
C GLY A 106 8.43 5.07 10.35
N THR A 107 7.59 5.86 11.02
CA THR A 107 7.24 5.63 12.43
C THR A 107 6.34 4.42 12.58
N ILE A 108 6.74 3.47 13.45
CA ILE A 108 5.92 2.30 13.79
C ILE A 108 4.72 2.74 14.62
N HIS A 109 3.53 2.40 14.17
CA HIS A 109 2.29 2.72 14.88
C HIS A 109 1.20 1.67 14.62
N ALA A 110 0.16 1.70 15.46
CA ALA A 110 -1.03 0.87 15.36
C ALA A 110 -2.26 1.69 15.74
N ALA A 111 -3.41 1.33 15.21
CA ALA A 111 -4.69 1.94 15.52
C ALA A 111 -5.68 0.91 16.05
N LYS A 112 -6.59 1.33 16.94
CA LYS A 112 -7.66 0.48 17.48
C LYS A 112 -8.93 1.31 17.62
N ASN A 113 -10.06 0.72 17.24
CA ASN A 113 -11.35 1.29 17.63
C ASN A 113 -11.61 1.00 19.12
N ALA A 114 -11.56 2.04 19.94
CA ALA A 114 -11.77 1.97 21.38
C ALA A 114 -13.23 2.27 21.78
N GLY A 115 -14.12 2.50 20.81
CA GLY A 115 -15.54 2.79 21.02
C GLY A 115 -16.46 1.60 20.76
N ASN A 116 -17.76 1.85 20.81
CA ASN A 116 -18.81 0.86 20.59
C ASN A 116 -19.45 0.95 19.19
N ASP A 117 -19.14 2.01 18.46
CA ASP A 117 -19.62 2.25 17.09
C ASP A 117 -18.42 2.16 16.12
N THR A 118 -18.69 2.09 14.82
CA THR A 118 -17.64 2.17 13.80
C THR A 118 -16.83 3.46 13.98
N ALA A 119 -15.53 3.32 14.08
CA ALA A 119 -14.62 4.47 14.08
C ALA A 119 -14.08 4.69 12.66
N SER A 120 -14.04 5.94 12.22
CA SER A 120 -13.67 6.32 10.86
C SER A 120 -12.66 7.46 10.88
N GLU A 121 -11.71 7.39 9.97
CA GLU A 121 -10.73 8.45 9.75
C GLU A 121 -10.51 8.75 8.27
N LEU A 122 -10.07 9.96 7.99
CA LEU A 122 -9.45 10.34 6.75
C LEU A 122 -7.93 10.32 6.96
N ALA A 123 -7.26 9.36 6.35
CA ALA A 123 -5.81 9.26 6.32
C ALA A 123 -5.28 9.92 5.05
N THR A 124 -4.39 10.90 5.20
CA THR A 124 -3.68 11.55 4.10
C THR A 124 -2.20 11.22 4.19
N TYR A 125 -1.70 10.52 3.19
CA TYR A 125 -0.29 10.11 3.10
C TYR A 125 0.45 11.02 2.12
N ILE A 126 1.62 11.51 2.54
CA ILE A 126 2.58 12.21 1.69
C ILE A 126 3.80 11.30 1.56
N VAL A 127 3.90 10.57 0.45
CA VAL A 127 4.78 9.41 0.35
C VAL A 127 5.62 9.41 -0.92
N GLU A 128 6.72 8.65 -0.89
CA GLU A 128 7.51 8.36 -2.08
C GLU A 128 6.73 7.43 -3.04
N LYS A 129 6.72 7.80 -4.31
CA LYS A 129 6.11 6.99 -5.38
C LYS A 129 6.82 5.67 -5.56
N GLY A 130 6.04 4.63 -5.89
CA GLY A 130 6.57 3.30 -6.20
C GLY A 130 6.95 2.44 -5.00
N LYS A 131 6.83 2.96 -3.78
CA LYS A 131 6.98 2.18 -2.55
C LYS A 131 5.63 1.66 -2.07
N PRO A 132 5.57 0.49 -1.40
CA PRO A 132 4.34 0.03 -0.74
C PRO A 132 3.85 1.08 0.25
N LEU A 133 2.57 1.47 0.14
CA LEU A 133 1.98 2.49 1.03
C LEU A 133 2.02 2.05 2.51
N LEU A 134 1.96 0.76 2.77
CA LEU A 134 1.92 0.18 4.10
C LEU A 134 2.84 -1.04 4.19
N THR A 135 3.64 -1.11 5.26
CA THR A 135 4.49 -2.27 5.57
C THR A 135 4.19 -2.74 6.99
N LEU A 136 3.70 -3.98 7.14
CA LEU A 136 3.45 -4.57 8.45
C LEU A 136 4.77 -4.85 9.19
N VAL A 137 4.79 -4.57 10.49
CA VAL A 137 5.90 -4.88 11.40
C VAL A 137 5.60 -6.20 12.09
N LYS A 138 6.56 -7.12 12.03
CA LYS A 138 6.47 -8.44 12.67
C LYS A 138 6.87 -8.38 14.14
#